data_dfb60c4dc9aac6a7ce02f6adb5e88a97
#
_entry.id   dfb60c4dc9aac6a7ce02f6adb5e88a97
#
_cell.length_a   1.000
_cell.length_b   1.000
_cell.length_c   1.000
_cell.angle_alpha   90.00
_cell.angle_beta   90.00
_cell.angle_gamma   90.00
#
_symmetry.space_group_name_H-M   'P 1'
#
loop_
_entity.id
_entity.type
_entity.pdbx_description
1 polymer ?
#
loop_
_entity_poly.entity_id
_entity_poly.type
_entity_poly.pdbx_seq_one_letter_code
_entity_poly.pdbx_strand_id
1 'polypeptide(L)'
;MTGSWIKDIDSFLEDLEHRRGLSQHTIKNYRSDLLQFSEFLDEAFGVHRAEQIDVLAIRAFLAELHQRGISRASIARKLASIRTFFRYLTREGVLEKNPARLVSTPRLDKKIPARLEQSEVERLLECPDATTRLGRRDQAMLELLYATGLRVGELVSLDLARLDLGNMLVRVHGKGGKERIVPFGEVASTASVAT
;
A
#
# COMPACT_ATOMS: atom_id res chain seq x y z
N MET A 1 -19.98 -21.52 -7.98
CA MET A 1 -21.07 -20.52 -8.19
C MET A 1 -20.57 -19.19 -7.65
N THR A 2 -20.34 -18.21 -8.51
CA THR A 2 -19.83 -16.89 -8.13
C THR A 2 -20.93 -16.16 -7.35
N GLY A 3 -20.75 -15.94 -6.05
CA GLY A 3 -21.74 -15.31 -5.19
C GLY A 3 -22.20 -13.94 -5.72
N SER A 4 -23.46 -13.60 -5.47
CA SER A 4 -24.10 -12.35 -5.93
C SER A 4 -23.29 -11.08 -5.60
N TRP A 5 -22.60 -11.04 -4.48
CA TRP A 5 -21.85 -9.89 -4.01
C TRP A 5 -20.43 -9.71 -4.58
N ILE A 6 -19.96 -10.64 -5.43
CA ILE A 6 -18.75 -10.38 -6.23
C ILE A 6 -18.98 -9.23 -7.21
N LYS A 7 -20.18 -9.14 -7.79
CA LYS A 7 -20.57 -7.99 -8.61
C LYS A 7 -20.56 -6.69 -7.81
N ASP A 8 -20.99 -6.75 -6.54
CA ASP A 8 -20.96 -5.60 -5.65
C ASP A 8 -19.53 -5.16 -5.32
N ILE A 9 -18.58 -6.12 -5.21
CA ILE A 9 -17.16 -5.82 -5.04
C ILE A 9 -16.62 -5.12 -6.28
N ASP A 10 -16.92 -5.61 -7.49
CA ASP A 10 -16.47 -4.98 -8.73
C ASP A 10 -17.01 -3.55 -8.86
N SER A 11 -18.31 -3.35 -8.66
CA SER A 11 -18.93 -2.02 -8.66
C SER A 11 -18.33 -1.07 -7.61
N PHE A 12 -18.00 -1.60 -6.42
CA PHE A 12 -17.32 -0.83 -5.39
C PHE A 12 -15.90 -0.41 -5.82
N LEU A 13 -15.15 -1.31 -6.46
CA LEU A 13 -13.80 -1.00 -6.91
C LEU A 13 -13.80 0.04 -8.04
N GLU A 14 -14.78 -0.04 -8.95
CA GLU A 14 -15.01 0.98 -9.97
C GLU A 14 -15.36 2.35 -9.36
N ASP A 15 -16.21 2.39 -8.32
CA ASP A 15 -16.51 3.62 -7.57
C ASP A 15 -15.27 4.23 -6.92
N LEU A 16 -14.39 3.39 -6.37
CA LEU A 16 -13.13 3.85 -5.77
C LEU A 16 -12.18 4.43 -6.82
N GLU A 17 -12.10 3.85 -8.00
CA GLU A 17 -11.27 4.32 -9.10
C GLU A 17 -11.77 5.65 -9.64
N HIS A 18 -13.04 5.73 -10.01
CA HIS A 18 -13.62 6.89 -10.70
C HIS A 18 -13.90 8.07 -9.77
N ARG A 19 -14.49 7.82 -8.60
CA ARG A 19 -14.91 8.91 -7.70
C ARG A 19 -13.83 9.38 -6.74
N ARG A 20 -12.85 8.53 -6.39
CA ARG A 20 -11.84 8.85 -5.38
C ARG A 20 -10.43 8.96 -5.92
N GLY A 21 -10.22 8.63 -7.17
CA GLY A 21 -8.89 8.67 -7.80
C GLY A 21 -7.83 7.90 -7.02
N LEU A 22 -8.22 6.76 -6.43
CA LEU A 22 -7.28 5.94 -5.66
C LEU A 22 -6.28 5.26 -6.58
N SER A 23 -5.06 5.08 -6.10
CA SER A 23 -4.02 4.40 -6.88
C SER A 23 -4.41 2.95 -7.18
N GLN A 24 -3.99 2.42 -8.33
CA GLN A 24 -4.18 1.03 -8.74
C GLN A 24 -3.71 0.03 -7.68
N HIS A 25 -2.62 0.36 -6.98
CA HIS A 25 -2.13 -0.45 -5.87
C HIS A 25 -3.14 -0.54 -4.71
N THR A 26 -3.78 0.58 -4.38
CA THR A 26 -4.82 0.62 -3.34
C THR A 26 -6.03 -0.21 -3.75
N ILE A 27 -6.50 -0.09 -5.00
CA ILE A 27 -7.62 -0.85 -5.54
C ILE A 27 -7.32 -2.36 -5.51
N LYS A 28 -6.11 -2.76 -5.93
CA LYS A 28 -5.66 -4.15 -5.88
C LYS A 28 -5.68 -4.71 -4.45
N ASN A 29 -5.28 -3.92 -3.46
CA ASN A 29 -5.34 -4.32 -2.06
C ASN A 29 -6.78 -4.50 -1.56
N TYR A 30 -7.69 -3.57 -1.90
CA TYR A 30 -9.12 -3.70 -1.58
C TYR A 30 -9.71 -4.97 -2.20
N ARG A 31 -9.44 -5.21 -3.48
CA ARG A 31 -9.89 -6.42 -4.19
C ARG A 31 -9.42 -7.69 -3.47
N SER A 32 -8.13 -7.79 -3.19
CA SER A 32 -7.55 -8.96 -2.51
C SER A 32 -8.15 -9.20 -1.12
N ASP A 33 -8.35 -8.12 -0.34
CA ASP A 33 -8.93 -8.22 1.00
C ASP A 33 -10.39 -8.68 0.97
N LEU A 34 -11.17 -8.16 0.04
CA LEU A 34 -12.60 -8.48 -0.08
C LEU A 34 -12.83 -9.86 -0.69
N LEU A 35 -12.01 -10.29 -1.65
CA LEU A 35 -12.09 -11.65 -2.18
C LEU A 35 -11.76 -12.68 -1.11
N GLN A 36 -10.70 -12.46 -0.32
CA GLN A 36 -10.37 -13.37 0.79
C GLN A 36 -11.49 -13.44 1.83
N PHE A 37 -12.15 -12.32 2.11
CA PHE A 37 -13.31 -12.29 3.00
C PHE A 37 -14.49 -13.06 2.40
N SER A 38 -14.72 -12.92 1.08
CA SER A 38 -15.76 -13.64 0.35
C SER A 38 -15.57 -15.14 0.40
N GLU A 39 -14.36 -15.61 0.11
CA GLU A 39 -14.00 -17.03 0.16
C GLU A 39 -14.26 -17.61 1.55
N PHE A 40 -13.80 -16.94 2.60
CA PHE A 40 -14.04 -17.37 3.97
C PHE A 40 -15.54 -17.49 4.30
N LEU A 41 -16.35 -16.53 3.89
CA LEU A 41 -17.80 -16.54 4.17
C LEU A 41 -18.53 -17.64 3.41
N ASP A 42 -18.11 -17.92 2.19
CA ASP A 42 -18.65 -19.03 1.40
C ASP A 42 -18.31 -20.37 2.04
N GLU A 43 -17.05 -20.59 2.39
CA GLU A 43 -16.56 -21.83 2.98
C GLU A 43 -17.12 -22.09 4.40
N ALA A 44 -17.11 -21.07 5.26
CA ALA A 44 -17.46 -21.24 6.66
C ALA A 44 -18.97 -21.16 6.96
N PHE A 45 -19.72 -20.40 6.15
CA PHE A 45 -21.13 -20.07 6.44
C PHE A 45 -22.07 -20.27 5.23
N GLY A 46 -21.57 -20.58 4.04
CA GLY A 46 -22.38 -20.68 2.82
C GLY A 46 -23.10 -19.36 2.48
N VAL A 47 -22.47 -18.22 2.82
CA VAL A 47 -23.05 -16.88 2.62
C VAL A 47 -22.73 -16.37 1.23
N HIS A 48 -23.76 -16.13 0.43
CA HIS A 48 -23.63 -15.68 -0.97
C HIS A 48 -24.17 -14.28 -1.22
N ARG A 49 -24.76 -13.62 -0.22
CA ARG A 49 -25.37 -12.29 -0.32
C ARG A 49 -24.92 -11.37 0.81
N ALA A 50 -24.67 -10.11 0.49
CA ALA A 50 -24.17 -9.12 1.44
C ALA A 50 -25.12 -8.91 2.64
N GLU A 51 -26.44 -9.04 2.42
CA GLU A 51 -27.47 -8.86 3.43
C GLU A 51 -27.47 -9.94 4.53
N GLN A 52 -26.84 -11.09 4.24
CA GLN A 52 -26.74 -12.20 5.18
C GLN A 52 -25.53 -12.05 6.14
N ILE A 53 -24.66 -11.06 5.87
CA ILE A 53 -23.43 -10.87 6.64
C ILE A 53 -23.72 -10.05 7.89
N ASP A 54 -23.48 -10.66 9.03
CA ASP A 54 -23.63 -10.03 10.33
C ASP A 54 -22.28 -9.69 11.00
N VAL A 55 -22.37 -9.12 12.20
CA VAL A 55 -21.19 -8.79 13.02
C VAL A 55 -20.40 -10.05 13.42
N LEU A 56 -21.10 -11.19 13.63
CA LEU A 56 -20.45 -12.43 14.07
C LEU A 56 -19.62 -13.03 12.96
N ALA A 57 -20.11 -13.04 11.74
CA ALA A 57 -19.38 -13.52 10.57
C ALA A 57 -18.08 -12.70 10.32
N ILE A 58 -18.15 -11.37 10.48
CA ILE A 58 -16.96 -10.52 10.38
C ILE A 58 -15.97 -10.82 11.50
N ARG A 59 -16.44 -11.00 12.74
CA ARG A 59 -15.56 -11.37 13.88
C ARG A 59 -14.92 -12.72 13.69
N ALA A 60 -15.65 -13.70 13.17
CA ALA A 60 -15.12 -15.03 12.85
C ALA A 60 -13.98 -14.95 11.84
N PHE A 61 -14.15 -14.16 10.77
CA PHE A 61 -13.08 -13.90 9.80
C PHE A 61 -11.82 -13.32 10.45
N LEU A 62 -11.97 -12.31 11.31
CA LEU A 62 -10.82 -11.70 11.99
C LEU A 62 -10.14 -12.68 12.97
N ALA A 63 -10.91 -13.55 13.63
CA ALA A 63 -10.37 -14.60 14.50
C ALA A 63 -9.59 -15.63 13.70
N GLU A 64 -10.11 -16.05 12.55
CA GLU A 64 -9.42 -16.98 11.63
C GLU A 64 -8.09 -16.39 11.14
N LEU A 65 -8.07 -15.12 10.75
CA LEU A 65 -6.82 -14.43 10.36
C LEU A 65 -5.81 -14.41 11.50
N HIS A 66 -6.28 -14.21 12.73
CA HIS A 66 -5.41 -14.22 13.91
C HIS A 66 -4.84 -15.62 14.19
N GLN A 67 -5.65 -16.67 14.07
CA GLN A 67 -5.20 -18.06 14.22
C GLN A 67 -4.16 -18.45 13.15
N ARG A 68 -4.29 -17.93 11.92
CA ARG A 68 -3.30 -18.08 10.85
C ARG A 68 -2.01 -17.26 11.06
N GLY A 69 -1.87 -16.56 12.18
CA GLY A 69 -0.68 -15.76 12.50
C GLY A 69 -0.56 -14.44 11.72
N ILE A 70 -1.64 -13.98 11.10
CA ILE A 70 -1.62 -12.68 10.38
C ILE A 70 -1.43 -11.54 11.37
N SER A 71 -0.55 -10.60 11.06
CA SER A 71 -0.23 -9.48 11.94
C SER A 71 -1.46 -8.62 12.26
N ARG A 72 -1.53 -8.07 13.49
CA ARG A 72 -2.61 -7.16 13.92
C ARG A 72 -2.78 -5.97 12.97
N ALA A 73 -1.69 -5.45 12.42
CA ALA A 73 -1.73 -4.35 11.45
C ALA A 73 -2.43 -4.77 10.13
N SER A 74 -2.12 -5.96 9.63
CA SER A 74 -2.77 -6.51 8.44
C SER A 74 -4.26 -6.80 8.69
N ILE A 75 -4.62 -7.34 9.86
CA ILE A 75 -6.02 -7.56 10.25
C ILE A 75 -6.77 -6.24 10.33
N ALA A 76 -6.18 -5.20 10.94
CA ALA A 76 -6.79 -3.87 11.02
C ALA A 76 -7.00 -3.25 9.62
N ARG A 77 -6.04 -3.41 8.70
CA ARG A 77 -6.16 -2.96 7.31
C ARG A 77 -7.30 -3.69 6.59
N LYS A 78 -7.39 -5.01 6.71
CA LYS A 78 -8.46 -5.81 6.12
C LYS A 78 -9.85 -5.42 6.67
N LEU A 79 -9.95 -5.20 7.97
CA LEU A 79 -11.19 -4.69 8.56
C LEU A 79 -11.55 -3.29 8.03
N ALA A 80 -10.57 -2.42 7.78
CA ALA A 80 -10.82 -1.11 7.17
C ALA A 80 -11.36 -1.25 5.73
N SER A 81 -10.84 -2.21 4.95
CA SER A 81 -11.36 -2.55 3.62
C SER A 81 -12.82 -3.00 3.70
N ILE A 82 -13.13 -3.95 4.57
CA ILE A 82 -14.48 -4.47 4.81
C ILE A 82 -15.43 -3.33 5.23
N ARG A 83 -15.04 -2.47 6.17
CA ARG A 83 -15.86 -1.33 6.62
C ARG A 83 -16.16 -0.35 5.49
N THR A 84 -15.19 -0.10 4.62
CA THR A 84 -15.36 0.83 3.51
C THR A 84 -16.30 0.25 2.46
N PHE A 85 -16.20 -1.05 2.18
CA PHE A 85 -17.10 -1.77 1.31
C PHE A 85 -18.55 -1.75 1.85
N PHE A 86 -18.78 -2.13 3.10
CA PHE A 86 -20.12 -2.07 3.68
C PHE A 86 -20.69 -0.65 3.78
N ARG A 87 -19.85 0.36 3.93
CA ARG A 87 -20.28 1.77 3.83
C ARG A 87 -20.75 2.11 2.42
N TYR A 88 -20.07 1.59 1.40
CA TYR A 88 -20.49 1.73 0.02
C TYR A 88 -21.87 1.06 -0.19
N LEU A 89 -22.05 -0.19 0.21
CA LEU A 89 -23.32 -0.91 0.07
C LEU A 89 -24.49 -0.20 0.80
N THR A 90 -24.21 0.37 1.98
CA THR A 90 -25.21 1.16 2.71
C THR A 90 -25.57 2.46 1.97
N ARG A 91 -24.60 3.11 1.34
CA ARG A 91 -24.83 4.32 0.54
C ARG A 91 -25.66 4.03 -0.72
N GLU A 92 -25.38 2.89 -1.38
CA GLU A 92 -26.12 2.45 -2.59
C GLU A 92 -27.49 1.83 -2.26
N GLY A 93 -27.88 1.76 -0.98
CA GLY A 93 -29.17 1.23 -0.57
C GLY A 93 -29.29 -0.30 -0.59
N VAL A 94 -28.20 -1.01 -0.81
CA VAL A 94 -28.17 -2.50 -0.75
C VAL A 94 -28.35 -2.98 0.68
N LEU A 95 -27.85 -2.23 1.66
CA LEU A 95 -27.96 -2.53 3.09
C LEU A 95 -28.54 -1.34 3.86
N GLU A 96 -29.39 -1.63 4.84
CA GLU A 96 -29.90 -0.59 5.75
C GLU A 96 -28.82 -0.10 6.73
N LYS A 97 -27.95 -1.01 7.20
CA LYS A 97 -26.92 -0.74 8.22
C LYS A 97 -25.61 -1.40 7.86
N ASN A 98 -24.52 -0.77 8.23
CA ASN A 98 -23.17 -1.31 8.07
C ASN A 98 -22.82 -2.25 9.25
N PRO A 99 -22.77 -3.59 9.07
CA PRO A 99 -22.49 -4.53 10.14
C PRO A 99 -21.05 -4.40 10.67
N ALA A 100 -20.11 -3.95 9.84
CA ALA A 100 -18.70 -3.80 10.23
C ALA A 100 -18.46 -2.61 11.18
N ARG A 101 -19.43 -1.71 11.35
CA ARG A 101 -19.30 -0.55 12.25
C ARG A 101 -19.14 -0.95 13.71
N LEU A 102 -19.77 -2.07 14.12
CA LEU A 102 -19.77 -2.57 15.50
C LEU A 102 -18.58 -3.46 15.83
N VAL A 103 -17.71 -3.75 14.85
CA VAL A 103 -16.52 -4.55 15.07
C VAL A 103 -15.37 -3.64 15.52
N SER A 104 -14.73 -3.94 16.66
CA SER A 104 -13.60 -3.17 17.15
C SER A 104 -12.35 -3.40 16.32
N THR A 105 -11.57 -2.35 16.07
CA THR A 105 -10.25 -2.48 15.45
C THR A 105 -9.27 -3.10 16.44
N PRO A 106 -8.46 -4.10 16.04
CA PRO A 106 -7.40 -4.62 16.90
C PRO A 106 -6.46 -3.50 17.37
N ARG A 107 -6.08 -3.54 18.66
CA ARG A 107 -5.08 -2.62 19.16
C ARG A 107 -3.73 -2.92 18.51
N LEU A 108 -3.14 -1.87 17.92
CA LEU A 108 -1.83 -1.97 17.29
C LEU A 108 -0.75 -1.65 18.32
N ASP A 109 0.27 -2.49 18.37
CA ASP A 109 1.46 -2.18 19.13
C ASP A 109 2.21 -1.05 18.41
N LYS A 110 2.48 0.05 19.09
CA LYS A 110 3.32 1.13 18.58
C LYS A 110 4.78 0.65 18.59
N LYS A 111 5.20 0.00 17.53
CA LYS A 111 6.62 -0.32 17.35
C LYS A 111 7.34 0.93 16.87
N ILE A 112 8.40 1.32 17.57
CA ILE A 112 9.35 2.32 17.07
C ILE A 112 10.01 1.68 15.85
N PRO A 113 9.99 2.35 14.67
CA PRO A 113 10.70 1.83 13.51
C PRO A 113 12.18 1.60 13.85
N ALA A 114 12.74 0.50 13.36
CA ALA A 114 14.18 0.28 13.40
C ALA A 114 14.84 1.40 12.56
N ARG A 115 15.91 1.97 13.09
CA ARG A 115 16.76 2.94 12.40
C ARG A 115 18.12 2.31 12.19
N LEU A 116 18.79 2.68 11.13
CA LEU A 116 20.18 2.37 10.91
C LEU A 116 21.03 3.43 11.63
N GLU A 117 22.10 3.00 12.24
CA GLU A 117 23.15 3.91 12.72
C GLU A 117 23.96 4.44 11.51
N GLN A 118 24.62 5.58 11.69
CA GLN A 118 25.35 6.23 10.59
C GLN A 118 26.34 5.30 9.90
N SER A 119 27.12 4.52 10.66
CA SER A 119 28.08 3.56 10.09
C SER A 119 27.43 2.40 9.32
N GLU A 120 26.18 2.07 9.61
CA GLU A 120 25.42 1.06 8.87
C GLU A 120 24.91 1.63 7.55
N VAL A 121 24.52 2.92 7.54
CA VAL A 121 24.15 3.63 6.31
C VAL A 121 25.34 3.75 5.39
N GLU A 122 26.49 4.17 5.88
CA GLU A 122 27.73 4.29 5.11
C GLU A 122 28.10 2.93 4.43
N ARG A 123 28.09 1.85 5.20
CA ARG A 123 28.33 0.50 4.65
C ARG A 123 27.29 0.07 3.62
N LEU A 124 26.03 0.47 3.79
CA LEU A 124 24.97 0.17 2.83
C LEU A 124 25.19 0.90 1.51
N LEU A 125 25.60 2.16 1.56
CA LEU A 125 25.89 2.97 0.37
C LEU A 125 27.12 2.47 -0.39
N GLU A 126 28.10 1.92 0.30
CA GLU A 126 29.33 1.35 -0.26
C GLU A 126 29.18 -0.11 -0.74
N CYS A 127 28.07 -0.79 -0.40
CA CYS A 127 27.86 -2.20 -0.70
C CYS A 127 27.83 -2.56 -2.20
N PRO A 128 27.28 -1.73 -3.11
CA PRO A 128 27.26 -2.03 -4.53
C PRO A 128 28.67 -2.02 -5.15
N ASP A 129 28.99 -3.02 -5.98
CA ASP A 129 30.26 -3.10 -6.69
C ASP A 129 30.35 -2.05 -7.82
N ALA A 130 30.96 -0.91 -7.51
CA ALA A 130 31.15 0.21 -8.45
C ALA A 130 31.99 -0.13 -9.69
N THR A 131 32.65 -1.30 -9.76
CA THR A 131 33.36 -1.75 -10.96
C THR A 131 32.39 -2.24 -12.03
N THR A 132 31.21 -2.67 -11.64
CA THR A 132 30.17 -3.15 -12.56
C THR A 132 29.19 -2.05 -12.93
N ARG A 133 28.62 -2.15 -14.14
CA ARG A 133 27.57 -1.21 -14.58
C ARG A 133 26.32 -1.23 -13.69
N LEU A 134 25.91 -2.42 -13.25
CA LEU A 134 24.75 -2.56 -12.35
C LEU A 134 25.05 -2.01 -10.96
N GLY A 135 26.26 -2.26 -10.43
CA GLY A 135 26.64 -1.75 -9.11
C GLY A 135 26.72 -0.21 -9.08
N ARG A 136 27.24 0.43 -10.15
CA ARG A 136 27.18 1.91 -10.25
C ARG A 136 25.76 2.44 -10.23
N ARG A 137 24.85 1.82 -11.00
CA ARG A 137 23.42 2.18 -10.98
C ARG A 137 22.83 2.04 -9.58
N ASP A 138 23.08 0.91 -8.92
CA ASP A 138 22.52 0.62 -7.60
C ASP A 138 23.07 1.59 -6.56
N GLN A 139 24.36 1.94 -6.63
CA GLN A 139 24.96 2.97 -5.77
C GLN A 139 24.32 4.34 -6.00
N ALA A 140 24.14 4.77 -7.26
CA ALA A 140 23.48 6.05 -7.56
C ALA A 140 22.03 6.09 -7.04
N MET A 141 21.30 4.98 -7.13
CA MET A 141 19.94 4.87 -6.59
C MET A 141 19.91 4.98 -5.06
N LEU A 142 20.83 4.32 -4.36
CA LEU A 142 20.94 4.39 -2.90
C LEU A 142 21.33 5.78 -2.42
N GLU A 143 22.35 6.40 -3.06
CA GLU A 143 22.78 7.77 -2.76
C GLU A 143 21.63 8.78 -2.94
N LEU A 144 20.89 8.66 -4.05
CA LEU A 144 19.76 9.55 -4.31
C LEU A 144 18.62 9.34 -3.31
N LEU A 145 18.32 8.09 -2.91
CA LEU A 145 17.34 7.78 -1.86
C LEU A 145 17.75 8.39 -0.53
N TYR A 146 19.02 8.24 -0.15
CA TYR A 146 19.54 8.75 1.11
C TYR A 146 19.51 10.29 1.16
N ALA A 147 20.01 10.93 0.09
CA ALA A 147 20.09 12.39 0.01
C ALA A 147 18.71 13.08 -0.03
N THR A 148 17.71 12.44 -0.66
CA THR A 148 16.42 13.09 -0.96
C THR A 148 15.24 12.58 -0.15
N GLY A 149 15.35 11.41 0.47
CA GLY A 149 14.22 10.76 1.13
C GLY A 149 13.07 10.40 0.16
N LEU A 150 13.36 10.16 -1.11
CA LEU A 150 12.39 9.71 -2.09
C LEU A 150 11.77 8.37 -1.68
N ARG A 151 10.51 8.15 -2.04
CA ARG A 151 9.93 6.82 -1.94
C ARG A 151 10.47 5.93 -3.06
N VAL A 152 10.61 4.62 -2.78
CA VAL A 152 11.08 3.65 -3.79
C VAL A 152 10.26 3.75 -5.09
N GLY A 153 8.94 3.89 -5.01
CA GLY A 153 8.09 4.06 -6.20
C GLY A 153 8.37 5.35 -6.98
N GLU A 154 8.76 6.44 -6.31
CA GLU A 154 9.13 7.71 -6.95
C GLU A 154 10.49 7.56 -7.67
N LEU A 155 11.44 6.86 -7.05
CA LEU A 155 12.75 6.59 -7.65
C LEU A 155 12.61 5.68 -8.89
N VAL A 156 11.88 4.57 -8.79
CA VAL A 156 11.71 3.62 -9.90
C VAL A 156 10.98 4.25 -11.10
N SER A 157 10.11 5.21 -10.86
CA SER A 157 9.39 5.96 -11.90
C SER A 157 10.11 7.24 -12.34
N LEU A 158 11.31 7.50 -11.82
CA LEU A 158 12.06 8.71 -12.13
C LEU A 158 12.61 8.66 -13.56
N ASP A 159 12.25 9.64 -14.36
CA ASP A 159 12.86 9.90 -15.66
C ASP A 159 14.13 10.74 -15.47
N LEU A 160 15.22 10.40 -16.18
CA LEU A 160 16.47 11.16 -16.14
C LEU A 160 16.28 12.63 -16.55
N ALA A 161 15.32 12.93 -17.42
CA ALA A 161 14.98 14.31 -17.78
C ALA A 161 14.46 15.17 -16.61
N ARG A 162 14.10 14.52 -15.48
CA ARG A 162 13.65 15.19 -14.26
C ARG A 162 14.75 15.40 -13.23
N LEU A 163 15.95 14.97 -13.55
CA LEU A 163 17.14 15.11 -12.73
C LEU A 163 17.98 16.27 -13.28
N ASP A 164 17.98 17.39 -12.57
CA ASP A 164 18.81 18.55 -12.89
C ASP A 164 20.13 18.44 -12.12
N LEU A 165 21.14 17.85 -12.77
CA LEU A 165 22.44 17.63 -12.18
C LEU A 165 23.22 18.95 -11.97
N GLY A 166 22.95 19.95 -12.80
CA GLY A 166 23.62 21.26 -12.70
C GLY A 166 23.17 22.05 -11.47
N ASN A 167 21.89 22.01 -11.14
CA ASN A 167 21.32 22.67 -9.98
C ASN A 167 21.13 21.73 -8.79
N MET A 168 21.48 20.44 -8.93
CA MET A 168 21.32 19.40 -7.90
C MET A 168 19.86 19.28 -7.40
N LEU A 169 18.92 19.24 -8.34
CA LEU A 169 17.49 19.18 -8.07
C LEU A 169 16.87 17.96 -8.74
N VAL A 170 15.97 17.29 -8.05
CA VAL A 170 15.12 16.23 -8.62
C VAL A 170 13.65 16.61 -8.52
N ARG A 171 12.92 16.47 -9.64
CA ARG A 171 11.49 16.70 -9.70
C ARG A 171 10.75 15.38 -9.66
N VAL A 172 9.89 15.17 -8.66
CA VAL A 172 9.17 13.94 -8.45
C VAL A 172 7.67 14.15 -8.34
N HIS A 173 6.92 13.14 -8.78
CA HIS A 173 5.48 13.09 -8.59
C HIS A 173 5.14 12.36 -7.30
N GLY A 174 4.53 13.07 -6.36
CA GLY A 174 4.05 12.52 -5.11
C GLY A 174 2.64 11.92 -5.22
N LYS A 175 2.12 11.49 -4.08
CA LYS A 175 0.75 10.96 -3.95
C LYS A 175 -0.28 11.99 -4.44
N GLY A 176 -1.20 11.54 -5.31
CA GLY A 176 -2.26 12.39 -5.87
C GLY A 176 -1.78 13.31 -7.02
N GLY A 177 -0.69 12.95 -7.71
CA GLY A 177 -0.19 13.70 -8.86
C GLY A 177 0.49 15.04 -8.52
N LYS A 178 0.73 15.33 -7.24
CA LYS A 178 1.43 16.57 -6.85
C LYS A 178 2.92 16.45 -7.13
N GLU A 179 3.45 17.43 -7.84
CA GLU A 179 4.89 17.55 -8.04
C GLU A 179 5.56 18.22 -6.83
N ARG A 180 6.78 17.77 -6.53
CA ARG A 180 7.70 18.46 -5.63
C ARG A 180 9.11 18.43 -6.19
N ILE A 181 9.89 19.44 -5.88
CA ILE A 181 11.31 19.53 -6.19
C ILE A 181 12.07 19.29 -4.89
N VAL A 182 13.07 18.40 -4.94
CA VAL A 182 13.90 18.04 -3.79
C VAL A 182 15.37 18.29 -4.16
N PRO A 183 16.12 19.05 -3.35
CA PRO A 183 17.56 19.20 -3.54
C PRO A 183 18.31 17.91 -3.12
N PHE A 184 19.47 17.65 -3.73
CA PHE A 184 20.38 16.58 -3.33
C PHE A 184 21.83 17.10 -3.35
N GLY A 185 22.73 16.39 -2.66
CA GLY A 185 24.12 16.81 -2.50
C GLY A 185 25.04 16.34 -3.64
N GLU A 186 26.29 16.83 -3.64
CA GLU A 186 27.32 16.53 -4.64
C GLU A 186 27.63 15.04 -4.76
N VAL A 187 27.63 14.28 -3.66
CA VAL A 187 27.89 12.83 -3.68
C VAL A 187 26.88 12.09 -4.55
N ALA A 188 25.60 12.38 -4.36
CA ALA A 188 24.53 11.79 -5.18
C ALA A 188 24.59 12.27 -6.63
N SER A 189 25.03 13.51 -6.89
CA SER A 189 25.25 14.03 -8.24
C SER A 189 26.35 13.26 -8.96
N THR A 190 27.50 13.08 -8.32
CA THR A 190 28.66 12.34 -8.89
C THR A 190 28.30 10.89 -9.20
N ALA A 191 27.62 10.20 -8.27
CA ALA A 191 27.16 8.84 -8.49
C ALA A 191 26.19 8.71 -9.67
N SER A 192 25.29 9.70 -9.85
CA SER A 192 24.32 9.72 -10.96
C SER A 192 24.95 9.98 -12.33
N VAL A 193 26.07 10.72 -12.39
CA VAL A 193 26.81 10.99 -13.66
C VAL A 193 27.62 9.76 -14.09
N ALA A 194 28.09 8.94 -13.16
CA ALA A 194 28.92 7.77 -13.42
C ALA A 194 28.13 6.55 -13.95
N THR A 195 26.80 6.64 -14.02
CA THR A 195 25.90 5.56 -14.43
C THR A 195 25.50 5.65 -15.87
#